data_d650fbb9b45f27fc8e47c0fa26cba6bf
#
_entry.id   d650fbb9b45f27fc8e47c0fa26cba6bf
#
_cell.length_a   1.000
_cell.length_b   1.000
_cell.length_c   1.000
_cell.angle_alpha   90.00
_cell.angle_beta   90.00
_cell.angle_gamma   90.00
#
_symmetry.space_group_name_H-M   'P 1'
#
loop_
_entity.id
_entity.type
_entity.pdbx_description
1 polymer ?
#
loop_
_entity_poly.entity_id
_entity_poly.type
_entity_poly.pdbx_seq_one_letter_code
_entity_poly.pdbx_strand_id
1 'polypeptide(L)'
;MNNLVQTIIYVVLATGAVIAAIFTGTVNTGGNQDQLRIAREEIGKEVFTGFTANNAVELEITTYDEEAARLKSFSVKRDDLGQWVIPSHNNYPADAEQQMSLAATAFSGLKIADLIGTETSLHAEFAVIAPNSDTLEVSNTGVGTLIPVRDDQG
;
A
#
# COMPACT_ATOMS: atom_id res chain seq x y z
N MET A 1 -28.50 0.47 56.35
CA MET A 1 -27.44 1.36 55.81
C MET A 1 -28.10 2.69 55.48
N ASN A 2 -27.61 3.80 56.02
CA ASN A 2 -28.27 5.10 55.85
C ASN A 2 -28.19 5.57 54.39
N ASN A 3 -29.28 6.11 53.87
CA ASN A 3 -29.36 6.63 52.49
C ASN A 3 -28.18 7.56 52.14
N LEU A 4 -27.69 8.29 53.09
CA LEU A 4 -26.54 9.20 52.94
C LEU A 4 -25.24 8.42 52.65
N VAL A 5 -25.00 7.29 53.30
CA VAL A 5 -23.84 6.43 53.07
C VAL A 5 -23.90 5.78 51.67
N GLN A 6 -25.09 5.34 51.24
CA GLN A 6 -25.29 4.83 49.89
C GLN A 6 -25.02 5.89 48.82
N THR A 7 -25.51 7.11 49.01
CA THR A 7 -25.28 8.20 48.09
C THR A 7 -23.79 8.56 47.96
N ILE A 8 -23.06 8.57 49.10
CA ILE A 8 -21.60 8.82 49.08
C ILE A 8 -20.87 7.70 48.31
N ILE A 9 -21.24 6.44 48.50
CA ILE A 9 -20.65 5.31 47.79
C ILE A 9 -20.87 5.43 46.29
N TYR A 10 -22.07 5.78 45.82
CA TYR A 10 -22.35 5.96 44.41
C TYR A 10 -21.59 7.14 43.81
N VAL A 11 -21.44 8.25 44.49
CA VAL A 11 -20.67 9.39 44.03
C VAL A 11 -19.17 9.04 43.91
N VAL A 12 -18.61 8.31 44.89
CA VAL A 12 -17.20 7.89 44.83
C VAL A 12 -16.97 6.88 43.70
N LEU A 13 -17.89 5.95 43.49
CA LEU A 13 -17.79 5.01 42.34
C LEU A 13 -17.93 5.71 41.00
N ALA A 14 -18.84 6.65 40.88
CA ALA A 14 -19.04 7.42 39.66
C ALA A 14 -17.82 8.29 39.32
N THR A 15 -17.27 9.00 40.31
CA THR A 15 -16.04 9.81 40.10
C THR A 15 -14.83 8.94 39.77
N GLY A 16 -14.69 7.78 40.41
CA GLY A 16 -13.63 6.80 40.13
C GLY A 16 -13.71 6.27 38.70
N ALA A 17 -14.92 5.98 38.20
CA ALA A 17 -15.14 5.51 36.83
C ALA A 17 -14.82 6.58 35.80
N VAL A 18 -15.16 7.84 36.04
CA VAL A 18 -14.83 8.97 35.16
C VAL A 18 -13.33 9.20 35.09
N ILE A 19 -12.63 9.17 36.22
CA ILE A 19 -11.17 9.29 36.27
C ILE A 19 -10.50 8.14 35.54
N ALA A 20 -10.96 6.89 35.71
CA ALA A 20 -10.45 5.73 34.99
C ALA A 20 -10.68 5.86 33.48
N ALA A 21 -11.85 6.33 33.04
CA ALA A 21 -12.15 6.55 31.62
C ALA A 21 -11.27 7.64 30.99
N ILE A 22 -10.98 8.71 31.73
CA ILE A 22 -10.06 9.76 31.26
C ILE A 22 -8.63 9.21 31.17
N PHE A 23 -8.20 8.44 32.17
CA PHE A 23 -6.84 7.88 32.20
C PHE A 23 -6.61 6.82 31.13
N THR A 24 -7.59 5.96 30.87
CA THR A 24 -7.51 4.96 29.79
C THR A 24 -7.66 5.60 28.40
N GLY A 25 -8.47 6.66 28.28
CA GLY A 25 -8.61 7.40 27.02
C GLY A 25 -7.36 8.19 26.62
N THR A 26 -6.60 8.73 27.59
CA THR A 26 -5.35 9.46 27.31
C THR A 26 -4.16 8.56 27.00
N VAL A 27 -4.18 7.29 27.44
CA VAL A 27 -3.08 6.35 27.14
C VAL A 27 -3.15 5.81 25.70
N ASN A 28 -4.33 5.84 25.06
CA ASN A 28 -4.51 5.30 23.70
C ASN A 28 -4.46 6.36 22.59
N THR A 29 -4.38 7.65 22.91
CA THR A 29 -4.40 8.74 21.92
C THR A 29 -3.00 9.11 21.41
N GLY A 30 -1.93 8.70 22.08
CA GLY A 30 -0.55 9.06 21.68
C GLY A 30 -0.11 8.38 20.37
N GLY A 31 -0.45 7.13 20.16
CA GLY A 31 -0.04 6.38 18.98
C GLY A 31 -0.65 6.86 17.67
N ASN A 32 -1.91 7.25 17.69
CA ASN A 32 -2.60 7.71 16.48
C ASN A 32 -2.25 9.15 16.08
N GLN A 33 -1.90 10.00 17.03
CA GLN A 33 -1.57 11.40 16.73
C GLN A 33 -0.19 11.53 16.06
N ASP A 34 0.78 10.74 16.48
CA ASP A 34 2.11 10.74 15.86
C ASP A 34 2.08 10.16 14.45
N GLN A 35 1.30 9.09 14.24
CA GLN A 35 1.08 8.51 12.91
C GLN A 35 0.38 9.49 11.97
N LEU A 36 -0.66 10.18 12.44
CA LEU A 36 -1.37 11.19 11.66
C LEU A 36 -0.50 12.41 11.33
N ARG A 37 0.44 12.76 12.21
CA ARG A 37 1.37 13.87 11.96
C ARG A 37 2.39 13.48 10.90
N ILE A 38 2.99 12.29 11.02
CA ILE A 38 3.93 11.75 10.03
C ILE A 38 3.24 11.65 8.66
N ALA A 39 2.01 11.14 8.63
CA ALA A 39 1.20 11.05 7.43
C ALA A 39 1.00 12.41 6.74
N ARG A 40 0.68 13.46 7.51
CA ARG A 40 0.49 14.81 6.97
C ARG A 40 1.77 15.41 6.39
N GLU A 41 2.93 15.05 6.93
CA GLU A 41 4.22 15.47 6.40
C GLU A 41 4.58 14.80 5.07
N GLU A 42 3.98 13.64 4.78
CA GLU A 42 4.18 12.91 3.53
C GLU A 42 3.22 13.38 2.42
N ILE A 43 2.07 13.97 2.75
CA ILE A 43 1.10 14.45 1.76
C ILE A 43 1.74 15.50 0.85
N GLY A 44 1.59 15.32 -0.44
CA GLY A 44 2.13 16.19 -1.49
C GLY A 44 3.57 15.86 -1.92
N LYS A 45 4.26 14.96 -1.20
CA LYS A 45 5.56 14.46 -1.67
C LYS A 45 5.38 13.49 -2.84
N GLU A 46 6.41 13.37 -3.64
CA GLU A 46 6.44 12.40 -4.73
C GLU A 46 6.54 10.98 -4.18
N VAL A 47 5.75 10.06 -4.75
CA VAL A 47 5.77 8.64 -4.40
C VAL A 47 7.08 7.99 -4.83
N PHE A 48 7.58 8.37 -6.02
CA PHE A 48 8.81 7.84 -6.60
C PHE A 48 9.83 8.97 -6.75
N THR A 49 10.73 9.09 -5.79
CA THR A 49 11.81 10.08 -5.85
C THR A 49 12.93 9.60 -6.75
N GLY A 50 13.33 10.44 -7.70
CA GLY A 50 14.45 10.13 -8.61
C GLY A 50 14.08 9.25 -9.80
N PHE A 51 12.84 8.79 -9.91
CA PHE A 51 12.39 8.03 -11.07
C PHE A 51 12.28 8.92 -12.31
N THR A 52 12.94 8.51 -13.39
CA THR A 52 12.89 9.18 -14.68
C THR A 52 12.34 8.21 -15.74
N ALA A 53 11.21 8.56 -16.34
CA ALA A 53 10.51 7.71 -17.31
C ALA A 53 11.41 7.24 -18.48
N ASN A 54 12.33 8.09 -18.94
CA ASN A 54 13.24 7.79 -20.05
C ASN A 54 14.29 6.73 -19.72
N ASN A 55 14.57 6.52 -18.42
CA ASN A 55 15.56 5.55 -17.97
C ASN A 55 14.97 4.16 -17.71
N ALA A 56 13.65 4.01 -17.86
CA ALA A 56 13.00 2.72 -17.69
C ALA A 56 13.52 1.72 -18.74
N VAL A 57 14.01 0.57 -18.26
CA VAL A 57 14.54 -0.52 -19.12
C VAL A 57 13.73 -1.81 -18.99
N GLU A 58 12.92 -1.93 -17.98
CA GLU A 58 12.06 -3.09 -17.77
C GLU A 58 10.76 -2.69 -17.10
N LEU A 59 9.66 -3.27 -17.55
CA LEU A 59 8.35 -3.21 -16.90
C LEU A 59 7.80 -4.63 -16.82
N GLU A 60 7.36 -5.00 -15.63
CA GLU A 60 6.65 -6.23 -15.39
C GLU A 60 5.27 -5.93 -14.82
N ILE A 61 4.26 -6.70 -15.21
CA ILE A 61 2.92 -6.63 -14.65
C ILE A 61 2.58 -8.02 -14.14
N THR A 62 2.34 -8.13 -12.83
CA THR A 62 1.90 -9.38 -12.21
C THR A 62 0.50 -9.20 -11.64
N THR A 63 -0.42 -10.02 -12.12
CA THR A 63 -1.82 -10.07 -11.68
C THR A 63 -2.14 -11.44 -11.09
N TYR A 64 -3.12 -11.48 -10.21
CA TYR A 64 -3.68 -12.71 -9.69
C TYR A 64 -4.96 -13.07 -10.43
N ASP A 65 -5.00 -14.29 -10.97
CA ASP A 65 -6.19 -14.88 -11.58
C ASP A 65 -6.93 -15.68 -10.49
N GLU A 66 -7.99 -15.11 -9.96
CA GLU A 66 -8.77 -15.72 -8.88
C GLU A 66 -9.43 -17.05 -9.28
N GLU A 67 -9.86 -17.17 -10.55
CA GLU A 67 -10.52 -18.40 -11.05
C GLU A 67 -9.54 -19.55 -11.18
N ALA A 68 -8.33 -19.27 -11.65
CA ALA A 68 -7.29 -20.26 -11.86
C ALA A 68 -6.35 -20.41 -10.66
N ALA A 69 -6.51 -19.59 -9.62
CA ALA A 69 -5.66 -19.53 -8.43
C ALA A 69 -4.16 -19.47 -8.78
N ARG A 70 -3.80 -18.61 -9.74
CA ARG A 70 -2.43 -18.50 -10.23
C ARG A 70 -2.04 -17.06 -10.55
N LEU A 71 -0.75 -16.79 -10.47
CA LEU A 71 -0.20 -15.55 -10.96
C LEU A 71 -0.05 -15.59 -12.47
N LYS A 72 -0.33 -14.46 -13.10
CA LYS A 72 -0.03 -14.17 -14.49
C LYS A 72 0.94 -13.00 -14.53
N SER A 73 2.14 -13.24 -15.04
CA SER A 73 3.14 -12.19 -15.24
C SER A 73 3.37 -11.97 -16.73
N PHE A 74 3.48 -10.71 -17.08
CA PHE A 74 3.90 -10.25 -18.40
C PHE A 74 4.99 -9.21 -18.22
N SER A 75 6.09 -9.34 -18.97
CA SER A 75 7.17 -8.37 -18.91
C SER A 75 7.66 -7.96 -20.29
N VAL A 76 8.11 -6.73 -20.38
CA VAL A 76 8.88 -6.21 -21.51
C VAL A 76 10.17 -5.60 -20.97
N LYS A 77 11.27 -5.79 -21.67
CA LYS A 77 12.55 -5.20 -21.31
C LYS A 77 13.33 -4.74 -22.55
N ARG A 78 14.29 -3.85 -22.35
CA ARG A 78 15.26 -3.50 -23.39
C ARG A 78 16.35 -4.55 -23.48
N ASP A 79 16.67 -4.98 -24.70
CA ASP A 79 17.82 -5.84 -24.96
C ASP A 79 19.12 -5.02 -25.08
N ASP A 80 20.24 -5.70 -25.32
CA ASP A 80 21.56 -5.07 -25.47
C ASP A 80 21.66 -4.12 -26.67
N LEU A 81 20.72 -4.19 -27.61
CA LEU A 81 20.61 -3.31 -28.77
C LEU A 81 19.66 -2.12 -28.51
N GLY A 82 19.08 -2.04 -27.30
CA GLY A 82 18.13 -1.00 -26.91
C GLY A 82 16.72 -1.23 -27.43
N GLN A 83 16.41 -2.39 -28.02
CA GLN A 83 15.07 -2.72 -28.52
C GLN A 83 14.22 -3.33 -27.42
N TRP A 84 12.94 -2.98 -27.40
CA TRP A 84 11.98 -3.61 -26.51
C TRP A 84 11.66 -5.02 -26.98
N VAL A 85 11.76 -5.98 -26.07
CA VAL A 85 11.50 -7.40 -26.32
C VAL A 85 10.63 -8.00 -25.23
N ILE A 86 9.95 -9.11 -25.55
CA ILE A 86 9.15 -9.91 -24.61
C ILE A 86 9.99 -11.16 -24.25
N PRO A 87 10.61 -11.19 -23.04
CA PRO A 87 11.51 -12.31 -22.66
C PRO A 87 10.82 -13.65 -22.63
N SER A 88 9.58 -13.71 -22.19
CA SER A 88 8.79 -14.95 -22.12
C SER A 88 8.47 -15.56 -23.51
N HIS A 89 8.68 -14.81 -24.58
CA HIS A 89 8.42 -15.20 -25.97
C HIS A 89 9.71 -15.21 -26.80
N ASN A 90 10.77 -15.79 -26.27
CA ASN A 90 12.09 -15.88 -26.94
C ASN A 90 12.64 -14.51 -27.37
N ASN A 91 12.48 -13.49 -26.56
CA ASN A 91 12.86 -12.11 -26.85
C ASN A 91 12.24 -11.60 -28.15
N TYR A 92 10.97 -11.93 -28.38
CA TYR A 92 10.25 -11.42 -29.54
C TYR A 92 10.19 -9.88 -29.47
N PRO A 93 10.52 -9.17 -30.59
CA PRO A 93 10.47 -7.72 -30.59
C PRO A 93 9.08 -7.19 -30.25
N ALA A 94 9.02 -6.23 -29.34
CA ALA A 94 7.79 -5.61 -28.88
C ALA A 94 7.75 -4.15 -29.39
N ASP A 95 6.63 -3.74 -30.00
CA ASP A 95 6.35 -2.33 -30.26
C ASP A 95 5.80 -1.69 -28.99
N ALA A 96 6.68 -1.54 -28.00
CA ALA A 96 6.32 -1.12 -26.66
C ALA A 96 6.80 0.29 -26.30
N GLU A 97 7.53 0.96 -27.16
CA GLU A 97 8.19 2.24 -26.84
C GLU A 97 7.19 3.32 -26.41
N GLN A 98 6.11 3.48 -27.14
CA GLN A 98 5.08 4.46 -26.82
C GLN A 98 4.34 4.08 -25.53
N GLN A 99 3.95 2.82 -25.37
CA GLN A 99 3.25 2.32 -24.20
C GLN A 99 4.12 2.41 -22.96
N MET A 100 5.40 2.09 -23.08
CA MET A 100 6.38 2.21 -21.98
C MET A 100 6.58 3.66 -21.58
N SER A 101 6.70 4.58 -22.55
CA SER A 101 6.82 6.00 -22.25
C SER A 101 5.58 6.54 -21.54
N LEU A 102 4.39 6.14 -21.95
CA LEU A 102 3.13 6.53 -21.30
C LEU A 102 3.04 5.95 -19.88
N ALA A 103 3.34 4.66 -19.69
CA ALA A 103 3.31 4.02 -18.39
C ALA A 103 4.33 4.66 -17.43
N ALA A 104 5.57 4.83 -17.88
CA ALA A 104 6.61 5.45 -17.06
C ALA A 104 6.28 6.91 -16.73
N THR A 105 5.68 7.65 -17.65
CA THR A 105 5.22 9.04 -17.41
C THR A 105 4.08 9.06 -16.38
N ALA A 106 3.21 8.05 -16.36
CA ALA A 106 2.13 7.96 -15.37
C ALA A 106 2.64 7.81 -13.93
N PHE A 107 3.81 7.18 -13.73
CA PHE A 107 4.47 7.09 -12.42
C PHE A 107 5.25 8.35 -12.06
N SER A 108 5.68 9.10 -13.05
CA SER A 108 6.45 10.33 -12.86
C SER A 108 5.55 11.43 -12.29
N GLY A 109 5.96 12.02 -11.18
CA GLY A 109 5.21 13.10 -10.54
C GLY A 109 3.95 12.67 -9.78
N LEU A 110 3.73 11.36 -9.55
CA LEU A 110 2.70 10.91 -8.62
C LEU A 110 3.01 11.42 -7.22
N LYS A 111 2.01 12.04 -6.60
CA LYS A 111 2.11 12.59 -5.24
C LYS A 111 1.18 11.86 -4.30
N ILE A 112 1.62 11.73 -3.05
CA ILE A 112 0.81 11.21 -1.98
C ILE A 112 -0.34 12.18 -1.74
N ALA A 113 -1.57 11.74 -2.00
CA ALA A 113 -2.76 12.55 -1.84
C ALA A 113 -3.30 12.51 -0.41
N ASP A 114 -3.28 11.33 0.21
CA ASP A 114 -3.77 11.13 1.57
C ASP A 114 -3.20 9.82 2.15
N LEU A 115 -3.27 9.67 3.46
CA LEU A 115 -3.05 8.42 4.18
C LEU A 115 -4.38 7.90 4.72
N ILE A 116 -4.84 6.77 4.22
CA ILE A 116 -6.12 6.18 4.62
C ILE A 116 -5.96 5.33 5.89
N GLY A 117 -4.81 4.70 6.07
CA GLY A 117 -4.49 3.91 7.26
C GLY A 117 -3.11 3.27 7.17
N THR A 118 -2.68 2.69 8.29
CA THR A 118 -1.39 2.01 8.42
C THR A 118 -1.55 0.52 8.75
N GLU A 119 -2.78 0.06 8.94
CA GLU A 119 -3.10 -1.31 9.32
C GLU A 119 -3.02 -2.24 8.11
N THR A 120 -2.28 -3.36 8.25
CA THR A 120 -2.19 -4.39 7.20
C THR A 120 -3.55 -5.02 6.85
N SER A 121 -4.49 -4.99 7.79
CA SER A 121 -5.86 -5.47 7.56
C SER A 121 -6.60 -4.70 6.46
N LEU A 122 -6.24 -3.46 6.23
CA LEU A 122 -6.82 -2.61 5.17
C LEU A 122 -6.34 -3.01 3.77
N HIS A 123 -5.23 -3.74 3.64
CA HIS A 123 -4.68 -4.10 2.34
C HIS A 123 -5.67 -4.91 1.48
N ALA A 124 -6.46 -5.79 2.10
CA ALA A 124 -7.49 -6.55 1.40
C ALA A 124 -8.65 -5.66 0.92
N GLU A 125 -9.07 -4.72 1.77
CA GLU A 125 -10.16 -3.79 1.47
C GLU A 125 -9.82 -2.87 0.28
N PHE A 126 -8.58 -2.42 0.22
CA PHE A 126 -8.10 -1.54 -0.86
C PHE A 126 -7.48 -2.29 -2.04
N ALA A 127 -7.55 -3.63 -2.06
CA ALA A 127 -7.00 -4.47 -3.13
C ALA A 127 -5.51 -4.18 -3.41
N VAL A 128 -4.70 -4.07 -2.35
CA VAL A 128 -3.26 -3.83 -2.42
C VAL A 128 -2.43 -4.94 -1.79
N ILE A 129 -3.01 -6.12 -1.56
CA ILE A 129 -2.23 -7.30 -1.18
C ILE A 129 -1.29 -7.63 -2.33
N ALA A 130 0.01 -7.74 -2.03
CA ALA A 130 0.99 -8.09 -3.04
C ALA A 130 0.74 -9.50 -3.59
N PRO A 131 0.70 -9.70 -4.92
CA PRO A 131 0.57 -11.01 -5.52
C PRO A 131 1.87 -11.81 -5.28
N ASN A 132 1.82 -12.81 -4.42
CA ASN A 132 2.93 -13.70 -4.09
C ASN A 132 2.45 -15.16 -4.15
N SER A 133 3.09 -15.98 -4.98
CA SER A 133 2.74 -17.39 -5.17
C SER A 133 2.77 -18.22 -3.88
N ASP A 134 3.62 -17.81 -2.91
CA ASP A 134 3.85 -18.60 -1.70
C ASP A 134 2.76 -18.37 -0.63
N THR A 135 2.00 -17.28 -0.76
CA THR A 135 1.02 -16.84 0.25
C THR A 135 -0.42 -16.77 -0.27
N LEU A 136 -0.62 -16.89 -1.59
CA LEU A 136 -1.95 -16.84 -2.19
C LEU A 136 -2.60 -18.22 -2.21
N GLU A 137 -3.80 -18.26 -1.63
CA GLU A 137 -4.67 -19.43 -1.65
C GLU A 137 -5.86 -19.20 -2.59
N VAL A 138 -6.51 -20.28 -3.00
CA VAL A 138 -7.78 -20.22 -3.71
C VAL A 138 -8.77 -19.44 -2.86
N SER A 139 -9.39 -18.42 -3.43
CA SER A 139 -10.34 -17.49 -2.76
C SER A 139 -9.73 -16.28 -2.05
N ASN A 140 -8.44 -16.00 -2.17
CA ASN A 140 -7.91 -14.73 -1.68
C ASN A 140 -8.52 -13.56 -2.48
N THR A 141 -9.17 -12.66 -1.75
CA THR A 141 -9.72 -11.42 -2.30
C THR A 141 -8.85 -10.24 -1.91
N GLY A 142 -8.91 -9.17 -2.68
CA GLY A 142 -8.15 -7.95 -2.39
C GLY A 142 -6.68 -8.01 -2.80
N VAL A 143 -6.32 -8.95 -3.69
CA VAL A 143 -4.99 -9.01 -4.29
C VAL A 143 -4.87 -7.93 -5.34
N GLY A 144 -3.82 -7.13 -5.25
CA GLY A 144 -3.53 -6.04 -6.17
C GLY A 144 -2.80 -6.50 -7.42
N THR A 145 -2.57 -5.55 -8.32
CA THR A 145 -1.65 -5.72 -9.45
C THR A 145 -0.29 -5.16 -9.06
N LEU A 146 0.75 -5.98 -9.16
CA LEU A 146 2.12 -5.54 -8.92
C LEU A 146 2.75 -5.11 -10.26
N ILE A 147 3.30 -3.90 -10.29
CA ILE A 147 3.92 -3.33 -11.49
C ILE A 147 5.33 -2.83 -11.15
N PRO A 148 6.33 -3.70 -11.09
CA PRO A 148 7.72 -3.30 -10.99
C PRO A 148 8.17 -2.59 -12.28
N VAL A 149 8.78 -1.43 -12.12
CA VAL A 149 9.49 -0.73 -13.18
C VAL A 149 10.95 -0.61 -12.74
N ARG A 150 11.86 -1.04 -13.60
CA ARG A 150 13.30 -0.95 -13.34
C ARG A 150 13.95 0.03 -14.31
N ASP A 151 14.91 0.75 -13.82
CA ASP A 151 15.79 1.58 -14.63
C ASP A 151 17.14 0.89 -14.88
N ASP A 152 18.04 1.58 -15.54
CA ASP A 152 19.38 1.10 -15.85
C ASP A 152 20.31 0.97 -14.62
N GLN A 153 19.84 1.39 -13.45
CA GLN A 153 20.59 1.25 -12.18
C GLN A 153 20.12 0.02 -11.37
N GLY A 154 18.98 -0.58 -11.70
CA GLY A 154 18.46 -1.86 -11.15
C GLY A 154 17.40 -1.72 -10.10
#